data_f59d17daf41272e6848356d3d965d2c1
#
_entry.id   f59d17daf41272e6848356d3d965d2c1
#
_cell.length_a   1.000
_cell.length_b   1.000
_cell.length_c   1.000
_cell.angle_alpha   90.00
_cell.angle_beta   90.00
_cell.angle_gamma   90.00
#
_symmetry.space_group_name_H-M   'P 1'
#
loop_
_entity.id
_entity.type
_entity.pdbx_description
1 polymer ?
#
loop_
_entity_poly.entity_id
_entity_poly.type
_entity_poly.pdbx_seq_one_letter_code
_entity_poly.pdbx_strand_id
1 'polypeptide(L)'
;MKLKSLKGLTKIAAPVERTVNWAVEVTEENFAFLRDSTGNLELQLGEMVDLSGQVFIKRLSFEDIEATSKAYQWDFDFENIENSKVIGLNHRLLRAAQLLGSVCEDEKGTKFFESVDDVFDSDPIFVEALYQVADSVNKFSGKSQKKNSKSTNSGVNSSSVESVETESKTHGET
;
A
#
# COMPACT_ATOMS: atom_id res chain seq x y z
N MET A 1 -20.91 -9.67 -26.28
CA MET A 1 -20.10 -10.65 -25.53
C MET A 1 -21.02 -11.40 -24.59
N LYS A 2 -20.98 -12.74 -24.56
CA LYS A 2 -21.88 -13.52 -23.69
C LYS A 2 -21.30 -13.59 -22.27
N LEU A 3 -22.16 -13.48 -21.24
CA LEU A 3 -21.77 -13.48 -19.82
C LEU A 3 -20.89 -14.70 -19.44
N LYS A 4 -21.18 -15.86 -20.05
CA LYS A 4 -20.42 -17.10 -19.84
C LYS A 4 -18.94 -16.98 -20.25
N SER A 5 -18.63 -16.14 -21.26
CA SER A 5 -17.26 -15.88 -21.73
C SER A 5 -16.49 -14.93 -20.82
N LEU A 6 -17.19 -14.17 -19.96
CA LEU A 6 -16.57 -13.26 -19.01
C LEU A 6 -16.07 -13.96 -17.74
N LYS A 7 -16.58 -15.16 -17.41
CA LYS A 7 -16.19 -15.87 -16.18
C LYS A 7 -14.67 -16.07 -16.04
N GLY A 8 -13.96 -16.28 -17.15
CA GLY A 8 -12.50 -16.44 -17.14
C GLY A 8 -11.76 -15.12 -16.86
N LEU A 9 -12.36 -13.98 -17.27
CA LEU A 9 -11.79 -12.65 -17.11
C LEU A 9 -12.08 -12.03 -15.73
N THR A 10 -13.08 -12.56 -15.02
CA THR A 10 -13.51 -12.06 -13.70
C THR A 10 -12.89 -12.81 -12.52
N LYS A 11 -12.08 -13.85 -12.79
CA LYS A 11 -11.32 -14.52 -11.74
C LYS A 11 -10.22 -13.60 -11.22
N ILE A 12 -10.01 -13.65 -9.91
CA ILE A 12 -8.87 -12.99 -9.29
C ILE A 12 -7.59 -13.59 -9.87
N ALA A 13 -6.66 -12.74 -10.28
CA ALA A 13 -5.36 -13.16 -10.76
C ALA A 13 -4.59 -13.90 -9.65
N ALA A 14 -3.71 -14.82 -10.04
CA ALA A 14 -2.82 -15.49 -9.11
C ALA A 14 -2.02 -14.45 -8.28
N PRO A 15 -1.63 -14.81 -7.05
CA PRO A 15 -0.77 -13.95 -6.24
C PRO A 15 0.52 -13.57 -6.98
N VAL A 16 1.00 -12.37 -6.73
CA VAL A 16 2.21 -11.83 -7.36
C VAL A 16 3.30 -11.78 -6.31
N GLU A 17 4.44 -12.40 -6.60
CA GLU A 17 5.62 -12.35 -5.76
C GLU A 17 6.13 -10.91 -5.60
N ARG A 18 6.48 -10.54 -4.37
CA ARG A 18 7.02 -9.24 -4.00
C ARG A 18 8.10 -9.41 -2.93
N THR A 19 9.07 -8.51 -2.95
CA THR A 19 10.05 -8.38 -1.87
C THR A 19 9.51 -7.41 -0.83
N VAL A 20 9.55 -7.80 0.43
CA VAL A 20 9.31 -6.96 1.58
C VAL A 20 10.64 -6.71 2.29
N ASN A 21 10.92 -5.45 2.64
CA ASN A 21 12.10 -5.05 3.39
C ASN A 21 11.64 -4.38 4.68
N TRP A 22 12.21 -4.79 5.81
CA TRP A 22 11.91 -4.19 7.11
C TRP A 22 13.14 -4.23 8.00
N ALA A 23 13.15 -3.41 9.04
CA ALA A 23 14.21 -3.40 10.02
C ALA A 23 13.72 -4.03 11.33
N VAL A 24 14.57 -4.78 12.00
CA VAL A 24 14.29 -5.41 13.29
C VAL A 24 15.35 -5.02 14.28
N GLU A 25 14.95 -4.65 15.49
CA GLU A 25 15.88 -4.45 16.61
C GLU A 25 16.36 -5.78 17.14
N VAL A 26 17.67 -5.89 17.36
CA VAL A 26 18.31 -7.08 17.94
C VAL A 26 18.01 -7.13 19.44
N THR A 27 17.24 -8.13 19.85
CA THR A 27 16.91 -8.41 21.25
C THR A 27 17.54 -9.74 21.71
N GLU A 28 17.55 -10.00 23.01
CA GLU A 28 18.02 -11.30 23.52
C GLU A 28 17.24 -12.47 22.93
N GLU A 29 15.94 -12.27 22.68
CA GLU A 29 15.04 -13.31 22.18
C GLU A 29 15.29 -13.67 20.71
N ASN A 30 15.59 -12.67 19.86
CA ASN A 30 15.77 -12.86 18.41
C ASN A 30 17.25 -12.94 17.97
N PHE A 31 18.19 -12.68 18.87
CA PHE A 31 19.64 -12.61 18.59
C PHE A 31 20.16 -13.85 17.84
N ALA A 32 19.87 -15.05 18.37
CA ALA A 32 20.35 -16.27 17.77
C ALA A 32 19.79 -16.48 16.36
N PHE A 33 18.50 -16.21 16.18
CA PHE A 33 17.82 -16.32 14.89
C PHE A 33 18.38 -15.32 13.87
N LEU A 34 18.56 -14.06 14.27
CA LEU A 34 19.09 -13.00 13.38
C LEU A 34 20.52 -13.30 12.96
N ARG A 35 21.35 -13.73 13.88
CA ARG A 35 22.74 -14.13 13.59
C ARG A 35 22.80 -15.25 12.55
N ASP A 36 21.99 -16.29 12.75
CA ASP A 36 21.97 -17.45 11.86
C ASP A 36 21.38 -17.11 10.50
N SER A 37 20.34 -16.26 10.45
CA SER A 37 19.65 -15.86 9.21
C SER A 37 20.46 -14.88 8.37
N THR A 38 21.20 -13.97 9.01
CA THR A 38 22.00 -12.93 8.30
C THR A 38 23.44 -13.33 8.08
N GLY A 39 23.93 -14.34 8.83
CA GLY A 39 25.35 -14.72 8.85
C GLY A 39 26.26 -13.68 9.52
N ASN A 40 25.70 -12.66 10.15
CA ASN A 40 26.44 -11.62 10.84
C ASN A 40 26.81 -12.08 12.26
N LEU A 41 28.11 -12.33 12.47
CA LEU A 41 28.65 -12.79 13.77
C LEU A 41 28.91 -11.65 14.76
N GLU A 42 28.84 -10.39 14.31
CA GLU A 42 29.18 -9.18 15.10
C GLU A 42 27.94 -8.40 15.55
N LEU A 43 26.74 -9.01 15.51
CA LEU A 43 25.51 -8.39 15.96
C LEU A 43 25.59 -7.94 17.42
N GLN A 44 25.05 -6.75 17.70
CA GLN A 44 24.97 -6.19 19.05
C GLN A 44 23.50 -6.00 19.46
N LEU A 45 23.20 -6.19 20.75
CA LEU A 45 21.89 -5.92 21.30
C LEU A 45 21.52 -4.44 21.13
N GLY A 46 20.30 -4.15 20.69
CA GLY A 46 19.82 -2.79 20.41
C GLY A 46 20.19 -2.27 19.00
N GLU A 47 20.94 -3.04 18.21
CA GLU A 47 21.23 -2.69 16.82
C GLU A 47 19.99 -2.96 15.94
N MET A 48 19.79 -2.11 14.90
CA MET A 48 18.77 -2.34 13.90
C MET A 48 19.36 -3.12 12.72
N VAL A 49 18.70 -4.19 12.34
CA VAL A 49 19.12 -5.07 11.23
C VAL A 49 18.07 -5.02 10.13
N ASP A 50 18.52 -4.70 8.91
CA ASP A 50 17.67 -4.74 7.73
C ASP A 50 17.48 -6.18 7.27
N LEU A 51 16.23 -6.59 7.16
CA LEU A 51 15.82 -7.89 6.66
C LEU A 51 15.07 -7.76 5.34
N SER A 52 15.14 -8.81 4.53
CA SER A 52 14.43 -8.92 3.28
C SER A 52 13.80 -10.29 3.14
N GLY A 53 12.55 -10.33 2.74
CA GLY A 53 11.82 -11.58 2.50
C GLY A 53 10.97 -11.53 1.25
N GLN A 54 10.58 -12.73 0.77
CA GLN A 54 9.65 -12.86 -0.35
C GLN A 54 8.25 -13.14 0.18
N VAL A 55 7.27 -12.44 -0.34
CA VAL A 55 5.84 -12.63 -0.04
C VAL A 55 5.05 -12.63 -1.33
N PHE A 56 3.88 -13.26 -1.28
CA PHE A 56 2.95 -13.28 -2.41
C PHE A 56 1.75 -12.40 -2.09
N ILE A 57 1.42 -11.47 -2.98
CA ILE A 57 0.30 -10.54 -2.79
C ILE A 57 -0.77 -10.85 -3.81
N LYS A 58 -1.95 -11.21 -3.34
CA LYS A 58 -3.16 -11.35 -4.17
C LYS A 58 -4.02 -10.09 -4.10
N ARG A 59 -4.86 -9.90 -5.12
CA ARG A 59 -5.94 -8.91 -5.04
C ARG A 59 -7.02 -9.42 -4.09
N LEU A 60 -7.62 -8.51 -3.33
CA LEU A 60 -8.75 -8.83 -2.47
C LEU A 60 -9.90 -9.41 -3.29
N SER A 61 -10.49 -10.50 -2.81
CA SER A 61 -11.73 -11.04 -3.30
C SER A 61 -12.92 -10.18 -2.85
N PHE A 62 -14.09 -10.44 -3.39
CA PHE A 62 -15.32 -9.79 -2.91
C PHE A 62 -15.56 -10.10 -1.43
N GLU A 63 -15.31 -11.33 -0.98
CA GLU A 63 -15.40 -11.75 0.42
C GLU A 63 -14.39 -11.02 1.30
N ASP A 64 -13.13 -10.86 0.84
CA ASP A 64 -12.10 -10.11 1.56
C ASP A 64 -12.51 -8.64 1.70
N ILE A 65 -13.09 -8.03 0.65
CA ILE A 65 -13.61 -6.64 0.69
C ILE A 65 -14.77 -6.52 1.68
N GLU A 66 -15.69 -7.49 1.70
CA GLU A 66 -16.79 -7.53 2.66
C GLU A 66 -16.25 -7.62 4.09
N ALA A 67 -15.22 -8.43 4.33
CA ALA A 67 -14.56 -8.50 5.64
C ALA A 67 -13.98 -7.15 6.07
N THR A 68 -13.43 -6.36 5.14
CA THR A 68 -12.93 -5.01 5.46
C THR A 68 -14.04 -4.03 5.83
N SER A 69 -15.27 -4.26 5.39
CA SER A 69 -16.42 -3.39 5.71
C SER A 69 -16.75 -3.36 7.19
N LYS A 70 -16.36 -4.38 7.96
CA LYS A 70 -16.53 -4.45 9.42
C LYS A 70 -15.73 -3.36 10.17
N ALA A 71 -14.75 -2.76 9.51
CA ALA A 71 -14.00 -1.64 10.07
C ALA A 71 -14.79 -0.31 10.08
N TYR A 72 -15.86 -0.20 9.29
CA TYR A 72 -16.68 0.98 9.22
C TYR A 72 -17.78 0.93 10.30
N GLN A 73 -17.95 2.03 10.99
CA GLN A 73 -19.04 2.22 11.96
C GLN A 73 -20.17 2.96 11.25
N TRP A 74 -21.34 2.35 11.24
CA TRP A 74 -22.52 2.88 10.59
C TRP A 74 -23.55 3.34 11.62
N ASP A 75 -24.15 4.49 11.34
CA ASP A 75 -25.39 4.93 11.96
C ASP A 75 -26.53 4.59 10.99
N PHE A 76 -27.28 3.53 11.31
CA PHE A 76 -28.36 3.06 10.46
C PHE A 76 -29.68 3.74 10.84
N ASP A 77 -30.28 4.43 9.87
CA ASP A 77 -31.66 4.86 9.94
C ASP A 77 -32.55 3.75 9.34
N PHE A 78 -33.21 2.98 10.21
CA PHE A 78 -34.05 1.86 9.78
C PHE A 78 -35.40 2.31 9.19
N GLU A 79 -35.82 3.57 9.43
CA GLU A 79 -37.03 4.14 8.84
C GLU A 79 -36.75 4.67 7.43
N ASN A 80 -35.55 5.23 7.25
CA ASN A 80 -35.11 5.73 5.95
C ASN A 80 -33.64 5.39 5.71
N ILE A 81 -33.38 4.27 5.03
CA ILE A 81 -32.04 3.75 4.78
C ILE A 81 -31.14 4.76 4.04
N GLU A 82 -31.71 5.65 3.23
CA GLU A 82 -30.95 6.68 2.52
C GLU A 82 -30.28 7.70 3.46
N ASN A 83 -30.78 7.82 4.69
CA ASN A 83 -30.19 8.68 5.72
C ASN A 83 -29.06 7.99 6.50
N SER A 84 -28.85 6.70 6.28
CA SER A 84 -27.77 5.97 6.94
C SER A 84 -26.41 6.51 6.50
N LYS A 85 -25.49 6.69 7.46
CA LYS A 85 -24.18 7.30 7.23
C LYS A 85 -23.07 6.59 7.97
N VAL A 86 -21.86 6.68 7.43
CA VAL A 86 -20.65 6.25 8.15
C VAL A 86 -20.28 7.31 9.16
N ILE A 87 -20.22 6.93 10.45
CA ILE A 87 -19.87 7.81 11.55
C ILE A 87 -18.45 7.61 12.08
N GLY A 88 -17.80 6.51 11.69
CA GLY A 88 -16.45 6.23 12.11
C GLY A 88 -15.77 5.16 11.26
N LEU A 89 -14.44 5.11 11.37
CA LEU A 89 -13.60 4.12 10.72
C LEU A 89 -12.50 3.66 11.67
N ASN A 90 -12.47 2.36 11.95
CA ASN A 90 -11.36 1.74 12.65
C ASN A 90 -10.23 1.43 11.66
N HIS A 91 -9.29 2.36 11.52
CA HIS A 91 -8.17 2.23 10.57
C HIS A 91 -7.28 1.01 10.85
N ARG A 92 -7.08 0.65 12.13
CA ARG A 92 -6.28 -0.50 12.52
C ARG A 92 -6.93 -1.79 12.03
N LEU A 93 -8.24 -1.94 12.29
CA LEU A 93 -9.01 -3.11 11.82
C LEU A 93 -9.07 -3.17 10.30
N LEU A 94 -9.25 -2.03 9.62
CA LEU A 94 -9.26 -1.97 8.16
C LEU A 94 -7.95 -2.50 7.58
N ARG A 95 -6.81 -2.00 8.07
CA ARG A 95 -5.48 -2.41 7.61
C ARG A 95 -5.22 -3.90 7.86
N ALA A 96 -5.57 -4.40 9.05
CA ALA A 96 -5.40 -5.80 9.39
C ALA A 96 -6.24 -6.71 8.50
N ALA A 97 -7.52 -6.36 8.24
CA ALA A 97 -8.37 -7.12 7.33
C ALA A 97 -7.85 -7.10 5.88
N GLN A 98 -7.29 -5.97 5.42
CA GLN A 98 -6.66 -5.87 4.10
C GLN A 98 -5.43 -6.77 3.97
N LEU A 99 -4.57 -6.81 4.99
CA LEU A 99 -3.40 -7.69 5.03
C LEU A 99 -3.82 -9.17 5.09
N LEU A 100 -4.73 -9.52 5.99
CA LEU A 100 -5.27 -10.89 6.13
C LEU A 100 -5.81 -11.42 4.81
N GLY A 101 -6.47 -10.55 4.02
CA GLY A 101 -7.06 -10.92 2.73
C GLY A 101 -6.06 -10.96 1.58
N SER A 102 -4.93 -10.25 1.67
CA SER A 102 -4.04 -10.05 0.51
C SER A 102 -2.67 -10.70 0.62
N VAL A 103 -2.11 -10.90 1.82
CA VAL A 103 -0.77 -11.46 2.00
C VAL A 103 -0.83 -12.99 2.04
N CYS A 104 -0.01 -13.62 1.22
CA CYS A 104 0.07 -15.07 1.08
C CYS A 104 1.52 -15.54 1.24
N GLU A 105 1.68 -16.78 1.69
CA GLU A 105 2.97 -17.46 1.82
C GLU A 105 3.49 -17.99 0.48
N ASP A 106 2.56 -18.31 -0.43
CA ASP A 106 2.89 -18.99 -1.68
C ASP A 106 2.07 -18.47 -2.89
N GLU A 107 2.46 -18.93 -4.07
CA GLU A 107 1.78 -18.64 -5.34
C GLU A 107 0.36 -19.21 -5.43
N LYS A 108 0.02 -20.19 -4.58
CA LYS A 108 -1.32 -20.82 -4.54
C LYS A 108 -2.31 -19.98 -3.76
N GLY A 109 -1.82 -19.00 -2.98
CA GLY A 109 -2.63 -18.10 -2.19
C GLY A 109 -2.93 -18.62 -0.79
N THR A 110 -2.07 -19.48 -0.24
CA THR A 110 -2.11 -19.86 1.18
C THR A 110 -1.95 -18.59 2.02
N LYS A 111 -2.85 -18.37 2.96
CA LYS A 111 -2.81 -17.16 3.79
C LYS A 111 -1.56 -17.12 4.66
N PHE A 112 -0.92 -15.98 4.77
CA PHE A 112 0.20 -15.74 5.67
C PHE A 112 -0.28 -15.51 7.11
N PHE A 113 -1.35 -14.75 7.30
CA PHE A 113 -2.00 -14.53 8.60
C PHE A 113 -3.24 -15.42 8.72
N GLU A 114 -3.47 -16.00 9.88
CA GLU A 114 -4.65 -16.83 10.15
C GLU A 114 -5.85 -15.99 10.58
N SER A 115 -5.60 -14.87 11.28
CA SER A 115 -6.63 -14.00 11.85
C SER A 115 -6.19 -12.52 11.86
N VAL A 116 -7.14 -11.63 12.18
CA VAL A 116 -6.87 -10.21 12.42
C VAL A 116 -5.98 -10.02 13.67
N ASP A 117 -6.18 -10.85 14.68
CA ASP A 117 -5.41 -10.79 15.91
C ASP A 117 -3.94 -11.17 15.66
N ASP A 118 -3.68 -12.13 14.80
CA ASP A 118 -2.34 -12.49 14.35
C ASP A 118 -1.59 -11.31 13.69
N VAL A 119 -2.30 -10.50 12.90
CA VAL A 119 -1.74 -9.24 12.39
C VAL A 119 -1.45 -8.24 13.51
N PHE A 120 -2.32 -8.18 14.53
CA PHE A 120 -2.16 -7.25 15.64
C PHE A 120 -1.01 -7.61 16.59
N ASP A 121 -0.69 -8.88 16.68
CA ASP A 121 0.41 -9.41 17.51
C ASP A 121 1.75 -9.38 16.78
N SER A 122 1.75 -9.06 15.47
CA SER A 122 2.97 -8.95 14.68
C SER A 122 3.70 -7.61 14.90
N ASP A 123 5.01 -7.60 14.63
CA ASP A 123 5.84 -6.41 14.72
C ASP A 123 5.29 -5.25 13.85
N PRO A 124 5.12 -4.04 14.40
CA PRO A 124 4.52 -2.92 13.68
C PRO A 124 5.32 -2.47 12.44
N ILE A 125 6.66 -2.57 12.47
CA ILE A 125 7.53 -2.19 11.35
C ILE A 125 7.34 -3.19 10.20
N PHE A 126 7.28 -4.47 10.53
CA PHE A 126 6.99 -5.53 9.56
C PHE A 126 5.59 -5.40 8.95
N VAL A 127 4.57 -5.15 9.79
CA VAL A 127 3.19 -4.93 9.33
C VAL A 127 3.08 -3.73 8.40
N GLU A 128 3.77 -2.62 8.70
CA GLU A 128 3.79 -1.44 7.83
C GLU A 128 4.47 -1.74 6.49
N ALA A 129 5.60 -2.44 6.51
CA ALA A 129 6.31 -2.85 5.30
C ALA A 129 5.45 -3.76 4.41
N LEU A 130 4.77 -4.75 5.00
CA LEU A 130 3.81 -5.60 4.30
C LEU A 130 2.65 -4.81 3.71
N TYR A 131 2.13 -3.82 4.46
CA TYR A 131 1.03 -2.99 4.00
C TYR A 131 1.41 -2.18 2.75
N GLN A 132 2.60 -1.59 2.73
CA GLN A 132 3.08 -0.85 1.56
C GLN A 132 3.21 -1.75 0.32
N VAL A 133 3.71 -2.97 0.51
CA VAL A 133 3.83 -3.96 -0.57
C VAL A 133 2.45 -4.40 -1.05
N ALA A 134 1.51 -4.66 -0.15
CA ALA A 134 0.12 -5.03 -0.46
C ALA A 134 -0.63 -3.88 -1.16
N ASP A 135 -0.43 -2.62 -0.74
CA ASP A 135 -1.00 -1.43 -1.37
C ASP A 135 -0.51 -1.24 -2.81
N SER A 136 0.73 -1.61 -3.12
CA SER A 136 1.28 -1.55 -4.47
C SER A 136 0.48 -2.38 -5.49
N VAL A 137 -0.15 -3.48 -5.03
CA VAL A 137 -0.96 -4.39 -5.85
C VAL A 137 -2.44 -4.04 -5.80
N ASN A 138 -2.95 -3.72 -4.60
CA ASN A 138 -4.38 -3.54 -4.32
C ASN A 138 -4.84 -2.08 -4.43
N LYS A 139 -3.93 -1.11 -4.26
CA LYS A 139 -4.20 0.34 -4.29
C LYS A 139 -5.20 0.78 -3.20
N PHE A 140 -5.02 0.28 -2.00
CA PHE A 140 -5.87 0.62 -0.84
C PHE A 140 -5.94 2.13 -0.57
N SER A 141 -4.81 2.83 -0.75
CA SER A 141 -4.71 4.28 -0.54
C SER A 141 -5.35 5.12 -1.64
N GLY A 142 -5.85 4.50 -2.72
CA GLY A 142 -6.40 5.21 -3.88
C GLY A 142 -5.36 6.03 -4.68
N LYS A 143 -4.10 6.04 -4.26
CA LYS A 143 -3.02 6.72 -4.97
C LYS A 143 -2.60 5.85 -6.16
N SER A 144 -2.99 6.25 -7.37
CA SER A 144 -2.39 5.66 -8.57
C SER A 144 -0.90 6.01 -8.57
N GLN A 145 -0.04 4.99 -8.61
CA GLN A 145 1.39 5.22 -8.85
C GLN A 145 1.50 5.98 -10.17
N LYS A 146 2.02 7.22 -10.13
CA LYS A 146 2.41 7.93 -11.33
C LYS A 146 3.44 7.03 -12.02
N LYS A 147 3.07 6.48 -13.18
CA LYS A 147 4.06 5.85 -14.05
C LYS A 147 5.11 6.92 -14.32
N ASN A 148 6.34 6.73 -13.83
CA ASN A 148 7.49 7.49 -14.27
C ASN A 148 7.67 7.17 -15.76
N SER A 149 6.96 7.90 -16.62
CA SER A 149 7.30 7.97 -18.02
C SER A 149 8.67 8.65 -18.06
N LYS A 150 9.70 7.89 -18.42
CA LYS A 150 10.99 8.44 -18.80
C LYS A 150 10.69 9.47 -19.88
N SER A 151 10.84 10.75 -19.54
CA SER A 151 10.86 11.85 -20.49
C SER A 151 12.07 11.63 -21.37
N THR A 152 11.86 11.14 -22.57
CA THR A 152 12.82 11.22 -23.64
C THR A 152 12.95 12.70 -24.00
N ASN A 153 14.07 13.31 -23.58
CA ASN A 153 14.49 14.61 -24.06
C ASN A 153 14.68 14.53 -25.58
N SER A 154 13.69 15.08 -26.30
CA SER A 154 13.92 15.53 -27.68
C SER A 154 14.10 17.02 -27.62
N GLY A 155 15.37 17.43 -27.70
CA GLY A 155 15.70 18.83 -27.85
C GLY A 155 15.24 19.36 -29.20
N VAL A 156 14.57 20.50 -29.18
CA VAL A 156 14.52 21.43 -30.31
C VAL A 156 14.73 22.82 -29.76
N ASN A 157 15.87 23.40 -30.15
CA ASN A 157 16.18 24.80 -30.03
C ASN A 157 15.17 25.63 -30.83
N SER A 158 14.64 26.69 -30.26
CA SER A 158 14.14 27.86 -31.01
C SER A 158 14.28 29.13 -30.19
N SER A 159 15.29 29.85 -30.57
CA SER A 159 15.51 31.29 -30.67
C SER A 159 14.52 32.28 -29.99
N SER A 160 15.20 33.10 -29.20
CA SER A 160 14.94 34.47 -28.79
C SER A 160 14.01 35.31 -29.68
N VAL A 161 13.07 36.04 -29.04
CA VAL A 161 12.61 37.33 -29.49
C VAL A 161 12.53 38.25 -28.28
N GLU A 162 13.31 39.34 -28.38
CA GLU A 162 13.25 40.56 -27.57
C GLU A 162 11.86 41.20 -27.69
N SER A 163 11.37 41.76 -26.61
CA SER A 163 10.30 42.77 -26.64
C SER A 163 10.55 43.79 -25.55
N VAL A 164 11.17 44.84 -25.97
CA VAL A 164 10.95 46.26 -25.83
C VAL A 164 10.05 46.72 -24.66
N GLU A 165 10.71 47.43 -23.77
CA GLU A 165 10.14 48.40 -22.80
C GLU A 165 9.29 49.44 -23.49
N THR A 166 8.17 49.82 -22.89
CA THR A 166 7.54 51.12 -23.13
C THR A 166 7.18 51.72 -21.78
N GLU A 167 7.99 52.68 -21.39
CA GLU A 167 7.64 53.71 -20.43
C GLU A 167 6.44 54.50 -20.87
N SER A 168 5.57 54.86 -19.97
CA SER A 168 4.64 55.94 -20.16
C SER A 168 4.52 56.79 -18.90
N LYS A 169 4.97 58.03 -19.11
CA LYS A 169 5.08 59.10 -18.17
C LYS A 169 3.74 59.64 -17.65
N THR A 170 3.80 60.05 -16.41
CA THR A 170 3.07 61.08 -15.67
C THR A 170 2.71 62.33 -16.42
N HIS A 171 1.53 62.90 -16.07
CA HIS A 171 1.20 64.33 -15.86
C HIS A 171 -0.14 64.35 -15.15
N GLY A 172 -0.44 65.00 -14.00
CA GLY A 172 -0.01 66.29 -13.52
C GLY A 172 -1.17 67.30 -13.63
N GLU A 173 -1.53 67.92 -12.47
CA GLU A 173 -2.25 69.18 -12.29
C GLU A 173 -3.77 69.18 -12.66
N THR A 174 -4.63 69.57 -11.78
CA THR A 174 -4.82 70.76 -10.91
C THR A 174 -5.76 70.38 -9.77
#